data_edcfe3e0fd1be8c272d396ec3c39cc8b
#
_entry.id   edcfe3e0fd1be8c272d396ec3c39cc8b
#
_cell.length_a   1.000
_cell.length_b   1.000
_cell.length_c   1.000
_cell.angle_alpha   90.00
_cell.angle_beta   90.00
_cell.angle_gamma   90.00
#
_symmetry.space_group_name_H-M   'P 1'
#
loop_
_entity.id
_entity.type
_entity.pdbx_description
1 polymer ?
#
loop_
_entity_poly.entity_id
_entity_poly.type
_entity_poly.pdbx_seq_one_letter_code
_entity_poly.pdbx_strand_id
1 'polypeptide(L)'
;MYKFRRDQVLDPEFLTKLVERFKKEYVPRFIRDQQYYEVKTEILKRTMTDGKPNNRLAHGFCRYITNMATSYFAGKPLGYIVEDNEYQEALENLFQRNYIDSLNFAVSKEASKKGIGFLLMFLNEKGDLRIKKMDAETIIPVYSSSLDEFLEAAVHIWEDYDIDNTLLCEYADVYDDTFIYHFKRENGVKNYTPMPENPKEAHLMGDIPVIVFWNNEEQQGDYEPHTSLVDAYDKAQSDTGNDMEYFTDAYLWIKGASEIVEAALTGEDGEGDGARAVRDFRKNKLLMLDENGQAGWLVKNVNDTATENYKNRLYKDIFFLAQVPALSDESFAGNLSGIAIKYKLIGVEELALMKENCFRSAQTKLIRMLTEYLNTKMNKDWNPDSVEQKYERNFIDNDADIISNARQVEGIVSHETQLGMLPGSIVDDAQEEPVSYTHLRAHETSAHL
;
A
#
# COMPACT_ATOMS: atom_id res chain seq x y z
N MET A 1 19.71 1.00 -6.19
CA MET A 1 19.47 0.35 -7.49
C MET A 1 20.77 -0.01 -8.18
N TYR A 2 20.74 -1.01 -9.07
CA TYR A 2 21.93 -1.52 -9.74
C TYR A 2 22.29 -0.65 -10.93
N LYS A 3 23.59 -0.35 -11.08
CA LYS A 3 24.16 0.38 -12.22
C LYS A 3 25.19 -0.50 -12.89
N PHE A 4 24.82 -1.08 -14.04
CA PHE A 4 25.64 -1.98 -14.82
C PHE A 4 25.40 -1.77 -16.33
N ARG A 5 26.31 -2.20 -17.16
CA ARG A 5 26.13 -2.19 -18.60
C ARG A 5 25.35 -3.42 -19.06
N ARG A 6 24.59 -3.29 -20.14
CA ARG A 6 23.80 -4.36 -20.75
C ARG A 6 24.62 -5.61 -21.05
N ASP A 7 25.82 -5.46 -21.64
CA ASP A 7 26.69 -6.57 -21.98
C ASP A 7 27.07 -7.42 -20.75
N GLN A 8 27.23 -6.79 -19.58
CA GLN A 8 27.47 -7.50 -18.33
C GLN A 8 26.24 -8.29 -17.87
N VAL A 9 25.04 -7.70 -18.00
CA VAL A 9 23.80 -8.36 -17.57
C VAL A 9 23.48 -9.59 -18.42
N LEU A 10 23.91 -9.60 -19.69
CA LEU A 10 23.72 -10.73 -20.61
C LEU A 10 24.73 -11.86 -20.39
N ASP A 11 25.78 -11.66 -19.59
CA ASP A 11 26.67 -12.75 -19.19
C ASP A 11 26.02 -13.68 -18.18
N PRO A 12 25.92 -14.99 -18.43
CA PRO A 12 25.20 -15.93 -17.57
C PRO A 12 25.70 -15.99 -16.11
N GLU A 13 27.01 -15.87 -15.89
CA GLU A 13 27.57 -15.87 -14.54
C GLU A 13 27.25 -14.58 -13.80
N PHE A 14 27.35 -13.45 -14.49
CA PHE A 14 26.99 -12.15 -13.96
C PHE A 14 25.48 -12.06 -13.64
N LEU A 15 24.63 -12.49 -14.57
CA LEU A 15 23.17 -12.56 -14.37
C LEU A 15 22.80 -13.36 -13.13
N THR A 16 23.45 -14.52 -12.95
CA THR A 16 23.25 -15.35 -11.76
C THR A 16 23.56 -14.58 -10.47
N LYS A 17 24.71 -13.94 -10.41
CA LYS A 17 25.12 -13.13 -9.25
C LYS A 17 24.20 -11.95 -9.01
N LEU A 18 23.73 -11.30 -10.07
CA LEU A 18 22.77 -10.19 -9.99
C LEU A 18 21.44 -10.64 -9.38
N VAL A 19 20.88 -11.75 -9.87
CA VAL A 19 19.62 -12.31 -9.36
C VAL A 19 19.76 -12.75 -7.90
N GLU A 20 20.83 -13.46 -7.55
CA GLU A 20 21.07 -13.88 -6.18
C GLU A 20 21.25 -12.71 -5.22
N ARG A 21 21.95 -11.66 -5.67
CA ARG A 21 22.11 -10.44 -4.91
C ARG A 21 20.76 -9.73 -4.71
N PHE A 22 19.93 -9.64 -5.73
CA PHE A 22 18.59 -9.08 -5.64
C PHE A 22 17.70 -9.87 -4.67
N LYS A 23 17.67 -11.19 -4.81
CA LYS A 23 16.94 -12.09 -3.89
C LYS A 23 17.40 -11.95 -2.43
N LYS A 24 18.65 -11.58 -2.19
CA LYS A 24 19.20 -11.38 -0.84
C LYS A 24 18.96 -9.96 -0.29
N GLU A 25 19.11 -8.93 -1.12
CA GLU A 25 19.10 -7.53 -0.67
C GLU A 25 17.71 -6.90 -0.69
N TYR A 26 16.91 -7.16 -1.74
CA TYR A 26 15.63 -6.46 -1.97
C TYR A 26 14.40 -7.31 -1.67
N VAL A 27 14.37 -8.55 -2.10
CA VAL A 27 13.19 -9.43 -1.95
C VAL A 27 12.75 -9.58 -0.49
N PRO A 28 13.64 -9.76 0.52
CA PRO A 28 13.22 -9.86 1.91
C PRO A 28 12.56 -8.57 2.43
N ARG A 29 13.01 -7.40 1.95
CA ARG A 29 12.40 -6.11 2.26
C ARG A 29 10.97 -6.04 1.69
N PHE A 30 10.80 -6.35 0.42
CA PHE A 30 9.49 -6.32 -0.24
C PHE A 30 8.49 -7.31 0.40
N ILE A 31 8.96 -8.52 0.75
CA ILE A 31 8.14 -9.51 1.45
C ILE A 31 7.74 -8.99 2.84
N ARG A 32 8.68 -8.42 3.60
CA ARG A 32 8.39 -7.81 4.90
C ARG A 32 7.32 -6.73 4.76
N ASP A 33 7.49 -5.82 3.82
CA ASP A 33 6.57 -4.71 3.61
C ASP A 33 5.19 -5.22 3.19
N GLN A 34 5.11 -6.22 2.33
CA GLN A 34 3.85 -6.89 2.01
C GLN A 34 3.21 -7.54 3.25
N GLN A 35 3.99 -8.18 4.12
CA GLN A 35 3.49 -8.76 5.37
C GLN A 35 2.89 -7.71 6.31
N TYR A 36 3.55 -6.56 6.48
CA TYR A 36 3.01 -5.46 7.27
C TYR A 36 1.70 -4.90 6.69
N TYR A 37 1.61 -4.77 5.36
CA TYR A 37 0.35 -4.41 4.71
C TYR A 37 -0.75 -5.46 4.99
N GLU A 38 -0.42 -6.74 5.03
CA GLU A 38 -1.35 -7.84 5.34
C GLU A 38 -1.66 -7.99 6.83
N VAL A 39 -1.13 -7.09 7.67
CA VAL A 39 -1.27 -7.13 9.15
C VAL A 39 -0.57 -8.35 9.76
N LYS A 40 0.49 -8.81 9.12
CA LYS A 40 1.37 -9.87 9.63
C LYS A 40 2.63 -9.25 10.23
N THR A 41 2.45 -8.48 11.33
CA THR A 41 3.54 -7.78 12.03
C THR A 41 4.36 -8.71 12.92
N GLU A 42 5.49 -8.24 13.45
CA GLU A 42 6.42 -9.05 14.26
C GLU A 42 5.76 -9.62 15.53
N ILE A 43 4.73 -8.96 16.07
CA ILE A 43 4.02 -9.43 17.27
C ILE A 43 3.43 -10.84 17.10
N LEU A 44 3.02 -11.21 15.87
CA LEU A 44 2.43 -12.52 15.60
C LEU A 44 3.45 -13.67 15.74
N LYS A 45 4.74 -13.37 15.66
CA LYS A 45 5.85 -14.32 15.85
C LYS A 45 6.25 -14.49 17.31
N ARG A 46 5.66 -13.67 18.23
CA ARG A 46 6.01 -13.70 19.64
C ARG A 46 5.70 -15.06 20.28
N THR A 47 6.66 -15.60 20.97
CA THR A 47 6.51 -16.79 21.82
C THR A 47 6.71 -16.42 23.28
N MET A 48 5.97 -17.08 24.18
CA MET A 48 6.12 -16.95 25.62
C MET A 48 6.45 -18.31 26.24
N THR A 49 7.00 -18.29 27.44
CA THR A 49 7.21 -19.52 28.24
C THR A 49 5.86 -20.12 28.63
N ASP A 50 5.81 -21.45 28.73
CA ASP A 50 4.61 -22.19 29.06
C ASP A 50 3.87 -21.63 30.28
N GLY A 51 2.56 -21.53 30.17
CA GLY A 51 1.67 -21.05 31.21
C GLY A 51 1.55 -19.53 31.34
N LYS A 52 2.19 -18.73 30.48
CA LYS A 52 2.00 -17.27 30.46
C LYS A 52 1.05 -16.86 29.33
N PRO A 53 0.15 -15.89 29.57
CA PRO A 53 -0.67 -15.30 28.52
C PRO A 53 0.19 -14.82 27.36
N ASN A 54 -0.27 -15.06 26.14
CA ASN A 54 0.44 -14.66 24.93
C ASN A 54 -0.53 -14.03 23.92
N ASN A 55 -1.11 -12.91 24.30
CA ASN A 55 -1.92 -12.11 23.41
C ASN A 55 -1.03 -11.52 22.30
N ARG A 56 -1.43 -11.68 21.05
CA ARG A 56 -0.72 -11.20 19.87
C ARG A 56 -1.66 -10.35 19.04
N LEU A 57 -1.75 -9.07 19.39
CA LEU A 57 -2.66 -8.10 18.79
C LEU A 57 -1.90 -7.31 17.71
N ALA A 58 -2.18 -7.61 16.46
CA ALA A 58 -1.63 -6.91 15.31
C ALA A 58 -2.62 -5.84 14.80
N HIS A 59 -2.13 -4.65 14.48
CA HIS A 59 -2.94 -3.52 14.03
C HIS A 59 -2.66 -3.16 12.59
N GLY A 60 -3.72 -2.80 11.85
CA GLY A 60 -3.67 -2.53 10.42
C GLY A 60 -3.21 -1.13 10.03
N PHE A 61 -2.29 -0.50 10.75
CA PHE A 61 -1.79 0.85 10.46
C PHE A 61 -1.18 0.95 9.05
N CYS A 62 -0.30 0.03 8.69
CA CYS A 62 0.36 0.01 7.38
C CYS A 62 -0.65 -0.12 6.23
N ARG A 63 -1.69 -0.93 6.41
CA ARG A 63 -2.80 -1.04 5.46
C ARG A 63 -3.58 0.25 5.34
N TYR A 64 -3.88 0.89 6.48
CA TYR A 64 -4.60 2.16 6.49
C TYR A 64 -3.81 3.26 5.78
N ILE A 65 -2.52 3.43 6.11
CA ILE A 65 -1.62 4.41 5.51
C ILE A 65 -1.59 4.24 3.98
N THR A 66 -1.30 3.01 3.51
CA THR A 66 -1.27 2.69 2.08
C THR A 66 -2.59 3.01 1.38
N ASN A 67 -3.71 2.54 1.95
CA ASN A 67 -5.01 2.73 1.33
C ASN A 67 -5.38 4.21 1.27
N MET A 68 -5.11 4.97 2.33
CA MET A 68 -5.37 6.41 2.36
C MET A 68 -4.53 7.16 1.33
N ALA A 69 -3.21 6.96 1.35
CA ALA A 69 -2.29 7.61 0.41
C ALA A 69 -2.62 7.26 -1.04
N THR A 70 -2.85 5.97 -1.34
CA THR A 70 -3.16 5.52 -2.70
C THR A 70 -4.53 6.02 -3.17
N SER A 71 -5.57 5.94 -2.32
CA SER A 71 -6.89 6.41 -2.69
C SER A 71 -6.93 7.93 -2.88
N TYR A 72 -6.17 8.68 -2.11
CA TYR A 72 -6.09 10.13 -2.27
C TYR A 72 -5.36 10.52 -3.56
N PHE A 73 -4.23 9.86 -3.87
CA PHE A 73 -3.40 10.15 -5.05
C PHE A 73 -3.99 9.63 -6.36
N ALA A 74 -4.41 8.36 -6.41
CA ALA A 74 -4.80 7.65 -7.63
C ALA A 74 -6.24 7.10 -7.57
N GLY A 75 -7.06 7.56 -6.64
CA GLY A 75 -8.46 7.12 -6.50
C GLY A 75 -9.38 7.68 -7.58
N LYS A 76 -9.01 8.81 -8.21
CA LYS A 76 -9.61 9.27 -9.46
C LYS A 76 -8.74 8.85 -10.64
N PRO A 77 -9.33 8.54 -11.80
CA PRO A 77 -8.60 8.29 -13.04
C PRO A 77 -7.63 9.43 -13.37
N LEU A 78 -6.46 9.07 -13.87
CA LEU A 78 -5.50 10.04 -14.40
C LEU A 78 -5.99 10.53 -15.76
N GLY A 79 -6.15 11.85 -15.93
CA GLY A 79 -6.54 12.45 -17.20
C GLY A 79 -5.35 12.52 -18.16
N TYR A 80 -5.60 12.19 -19.43
CA TYR A 80 -4.66 12.35 -20.54
C TYR A 80 -5.38 13.16 -21.62
N ILE A 81 -4.91 14.38 -21.83
CA ILE A 81 -5.57 15.36 -22.71
C ILE A 81 -4.68 15.66 -23.90
N VAL A 82 -5.24 15.58 -25.11
CA VAL A 82 -4.57 15.89 -26.38
C VAL A 82 -5.47 16.78 -27.21
N GLU A 83 -4.92 17.77 -27.92
CA GLU A 83 -5.69 18.65 -28.81
C GLU A 83 -6.20 17.95 -30.08
N ASP A 84 -5.46 16.92 -30.56
CA ASP A 84 -5.84 16.12 -31.73
C ASP A 84 -6.89 15.07 -31.32
N ASN A 85 -8.10 15.22 -31.80
CA ASN A 85 -9.23 14.36 -31.46
C ASN A 85 -9.02 12.89 -31.88
N GLU A 86 -8.38 12.65 -33.06
CA GLU A 86 -8.12 11.28 -33.54
C GLU A 86 -7.08 10.58 -32.64
N TYR A 87 -6.08 11.32 -32.20
CA TYR A 87 -5.08 10.81 -31.28
C TYR A 87 -5.67 10.56 -29.89
N GLN A 88 -6.50 11.48 -29.39
CA GLN A 88 -7.22 11.31 -28.12
C GLN A 88 -8.06 10.02 -28.14
N GLU A 89 -8.87 9.81 -29.19
CA GLU A 89 -9.71 8.60 -29.32
C GLU A 89 -8.86 7.32 -29.42
N ALA A 90 -7.75 7.37 -30.14
CA ALA A 90 -6.84 6.22 -30.26
C ALA A 90 -6.22 5.83 -28.92
N LEU A 91 -5.78 6.81 -28.12
CA LEU A 91 -5.25 6.60 -26.76
C LEU A 91 -6.33 6.05 -25.82
N GLU A 92 -7.52 6.65 -25.79
CA GLU A 92 -8.62 6.19 -24.93
C GLU A 92 -9.03 4.75 -25.24
N ASN A 93 -9.13 4.39 -26.50
CA ASN A 93 -9.40 3.02 -26.93
C ASN A 93 -8.33 2.03 -26.40
N LEU A 94 -7.05 2.44 -26.43
CA LEU A 94 -5.95 1.64 -25.95
C LEU A 94 -5.96 1.53 -24.40
N PHE A 95 -6.27 2.61 -23.72
CA PHE A 95 -6.43 2.66 -22.27
C PHE A 95 -7.58 1.78 -21.77
N GLN A 96 -8.74 1.87 -22.41
CA GLN A 96 -9.89 1.01 -22.08
C GLN A 96 -9.58 -0.47 -22.24
N ARG A 97 -8.93 -0.86 -23.37
CA ARG A 97 -8.55 -2.26 -23.64
C ARG A 97 -7.56 -2.82 -22.61
N ASN A 98 -6.77 -1.98 -21.99
CA ASN A 98 -5.76 -2.37 -21.00
C ASN A 98 -6.17 -2.05 -19.55
N TYR A 99 -7.36 -1.47 -19.30
CA TYR A 99 -7.83 -1.06 -17.98
C TYR A 99 -6.82 -0.16 -17.26
N ILE A 100 -6.31 0.87 -17.97
CA ILE A 100 -5.18 1.69 -17.51
C ILE A 100 -5.42 2.33 -16.13
N ASP A 101 -6.65 2.73 -15.81
CA ASP A 101 -7.00 3.32 -14.51
C ASP A 101 -6.78 2.33 -13.38
N SER A 102 -7.23 1.08 -13.57
CA SER A 102 -7.00 -0.01 -12.61
C SER A 102 -5.52 -0.32 -12.46
N LEU A 103 -4.74 -0.27 -13.54
CA LEU A 103 -3.29 -0.49 -13.52
C LEU A 103 -2.57 0.65 -12.82
N ASN A 104 -2.94 1.91 -13.08
CA ASN A 104 -2.38 3.09 -12.40
C ASN A 104 -2.64 3.03 -10.90
N PHE A 105 -3.85 2.67 -10.48
CA PHE A 105 -4.17 2.46 -9.08
C PHE A 105 -3.36 1.30 -8.47
N ALA A 106 -3.28 0.16 -9.15
CA ALA A 106 -2.58 -1.02 -8.67
C ALA A 106 -1.05 -0.79 -8.55
N VAL A 107 -0.43 -0.12 -9.52
CA VAL A 107 1.01 0.19 -9.48
C VAL A 107 1.32 1.25 -8.43
N SER A 108 0.44 2.25 -8.25
CA SER A 108 0.55 3.23 -7.16
C SER A 108 0.49 2.55 -5.80
N LYS A 109 -0.43 1.62 -5.62
CA LYS A 109 -0.55 0.83 -4.39
C LYS A 109 0.67 -0.04 -4.13
N GLU A 110 1.25 -0.64 -5.16
CA GLU A 110 2.48 -1.42 -5.05
C GLU A 110 3.66 -0.53 -4.64
N ALA A 111 3.82 0.63 -5.29
CA ALA A 111 4.83 1.61 -4.95
C ALA A 111 4.66 2.14 -3.51
N SER A 112 3.43 2.42 -3.09
CA SER A 112 3.10 2.83 -1.71
C SER A 112 3.50 1.79 -0.66
N LYS A 113 3.43 0.50 -0.97
CA LYS A 113 3.84 -0.59 -0.07
C LYS A 113 5.36 -0.79 -0.06
N LYS A 114 5.99 -0.86 -1.23
CA LYS A 114 7.35 -1.38 -1.43
C LYS A 114 8.36 -0.33 -1.93
N GLY A 115 7.92 0.91 -2.10
CA GLY A 115 8.74 2.01 -2.63
C GLY A 115 8.88 2.00 -4.16
N ILE A 116 8.44 0.94 -4.84
CA ILE A 116 8.55 0.76 -6.29
C ILE A 116 7.40 -0.07 -6.83
N GLY A 117 6.97 0.23 -8.06
CA GLY A 117 6.02 -0.58 -8.80
C GLY A 117 6.44 -0.68 -10.27
N PHE A 118 5.94 -1.68 -10.98
CA PHE A 118 6.31 -1.96 -12.37
C PHE A 118 5.09 -2.23 -13.23
N LEU A 119 5.12 -1.70 -14.46
CA LEU A 119 4.28 -2.15 -15.56
C LEU A 119 5.16 -2.75 -16.64
N LEU A 120 4.73 -3.88 -17.20
CA LEU A 120 5.36 -4.53 -18.36
C LEU A 120 4.42 -4.44 -19.54
N MET A 121 4.94 -3.94 -20.66
CA MET A 121 4.24 -3.88 -21.96
C MET A 121 4.68 -5.05 -22.83
N PHE A 122 3.75 -5.69 -23.52
CA PHE A 122 4.04 -6.80 -24.42
C PHE A 122 2.99 -6.93 -25.52
N LEU A 123 3.32 -7.57 -26.62
CA LEU A 123 2.37 -7.96 -27.64
C LEU A 123 1.85 -9.38 -27.34
N ASN A 124 0.54 -9.55 -27.40
CA ASN A 124 -0.05 -10.87 -27.31
C ASN A 124 0.10 -11.63 -28.65
N GLU A 125 -0.31 -12.90 -28.69
CA GLU A 125 -0.27 -13.75 -29.89
C GLU A 125 -1.02 -13.15 -31.10
N LYS A 126 -1.93 -12.21 -30.89
CA LYS A 126 -2.69 -11.51 -31.93
C LYS A 126 -2.03 -10.20 -32.37
N GLY A 127 -0.87 -9.83 -31.81
CA GLY A 127 -0.20 -8.57 -32.04
C GLY A 127 -0.86 -7.36 -31.35
N ASP A 128 -1.79 -7.59 -30.41
CA ASP A 128 -2.36 -6.50 -29.63
C ASP A 128 -1.47 -6.15 -28.44
N LEU A 129 -1.26 -4.85 -28.24
CA LEU A 129 -0.53 -4.36 -27.08
C LEU A 129 -1.29 -4.63 -25.78
N ARG A 130 -0.58 -5.22 -24.82
CA ARG A 130 -1.05 -5.49 -23.46
C ARG A 130 -0.11 -4.90 -22.44
N ILE A 131 -0.69 -4.49 -21.32
CA ILE A 131 0.04 -3.93 -20.18
C ILE A 131 -0.33 -4.77 -18.94
N LYS A 132 0.68 -5.14 -18.18
CA LYS A 132 0.50 -5.92 -16.94
C LYS A 132 1.29 -5.31 -15.79
N LYS A 133 0.66 -5.21 -14.62
CA LYS A 133 1.38 -4.91 -13.38
C LYS A 133 2.25 -6.11 -12.99
N MET A 134 3.50 -5.87 -12.71
CA MET A 134 4.44 -6.86 -12.22
C MET A 134 4.70 -6.67 -10.72
N ASP A 135 5.00 -7.77 -10.02
CA ASP A 135 5.34 -7.70 -8.61
C ASP A 135 6.80 -7.23 -8.44
N ALA A 136 7.05 -6.41 -7.43
CA ALA A 136 8.37 -5.80 -7.22
C ALA A 136 9.46 -6.85 -6.97
N GLU A 137 9.11 -8.00 -6.43
CA GLU A 137 10.01 -9.14 -6.20
C GLU A 137 10.49 -9.82 -7.47
N THR A 138 9.85 -9.57 -8.61
CA THR A 138 10.11 -10.29 -9.87
C THR A 138 10.84 -9.46 -10.90
N ILE A 139 11.03 -8.15 -10.69
CA ILE A 139 11.66 -7.25 -11.66
C ILE A 139 12.92 -6.61 -11.08
N ILE A 140 14.02 -6.71 -11.81
CA ILE A 140 15.30 -6.09 -11.47
C ILE A 140 15.60 -5.01 -12.51
N PRO A 141 15.37 -3.72 -12.22
CA PRO A 141 15.77 -2.64 -13.10
C PRO A 141 17.28 -2.39 -12.96
N VAL A 142 17.95 -2.29 -14.10
CA VAL A 142 19.39 -2.01 -14.19
C VAL A 142 19.57 -0.69 -14.95
N TYR A 143 20.21 0.26 -14.31
CA TYR A 143 20.42 1.60 -14.83
C TYR A 143 21.84 1.77 -15.39
N SER A 144 21.99 2.70 -16.31
CA SER A 144 23.28 3.16 -16.80
C SER A 144 24.10 3.81 -15.67
N SER A 145 25.42 3.70 -15.75
CA SER A 145 26.34 4.45 -14.90
C SER A 145 26.64 5.88 -15.46
N SER A 146 25.98 6.27 -16.54
CA SER A 146 26.11 7.63 -17.12
C SER A 146 25.35 8.65 -16.27
N LEU A 147 25.58 9.95 -16.56
CA LEU A 147 24.87 11.04 -15.88
C LEU A 147 23.35 11.03 -16.13
N ASP A 148 22.92 10.52 -17.29
CA ASP A 148 21.50 10.47 -17.66
C ASP A 148 20.73 9.38 -16.93
N GLU A 149 21.45 8.43 -16.29
CA GLU A 149 20.86 7.33 -15.47
C GLU A 149 19.65 6.63 -16.12
N PHE A 150 19.67 6.45 -17.43
CA PHE A 150 18.59 5.76 -18.14
C PHE A 150 18.56 4.26 -17.81
N LEU A 151 17.41 3.64 -18.00
CA LEU A 151 17.25 2.18 -17.85
C LEU A 151 18.06 1.48 -18.96
N GLU A 152 19.05 0.70 -18.58
CA GLU A 152 19.97 -0.04 -19.47
C GLU A 152 19.46 -1.42 -19.82
N ALA A 153 18.81 -2.06 -18.83
CA ALA A 153 18.16 -3.36 -18.97
C ALA A 153 17.12 -3.55 -17.85
N ALA A 154 16.16 -4.45 -18.06
CA ALA A 154 15.28 -4.93 -17.03
C ALA A 154 15.29 -6.47 -17.03
N VAL A 155 15.38 -7.09 -15.87
CA VAL A 155 15.35 -8.55 -15.74
C VAL A 155 14.07 -8.96 -15.04
N HIS A 156 13.24 -9.77 -15.69
CA HIS A 156 12.08 -10.41 -15.12
C HIS A 156 12.43 -11.83 -14.71
N ILE A 157 12.22 -12.16 -13.43
CA ILE A 157 12.51 -13.48 -12.86
C ILE A 157 11.24 -14.15 -12.40
N TRP A 158 11.11 -15.46 -12.62
CA TRP A 158 10.05 -16.29 -12.07
C TRP A 158 10.53 -17.72 -11.86
N GLU A 159 9.76 -18.50 -11.14
CA GLU A 159 10.09 -19.84 -10.70
C GLU A 159 8.96 -20.79 -11.07
N ASP A 160 9.33 -22.01 -11.45
CA ASP A 160 8.41 -23.10 -11.74
C ASP A 160 8.58 -24.20 -10.69
N TYR A 161 7.44 -24.70 -10.16
CA TYR A 161 7.39 -25.66 -9.09
C TYR A 161 6.55 -26.88 -9.51
N ASP A 162 6.88 -28.04 -8.98
CA ASP A 162 6.01 -29.20 -9.07
C ASP A 162 4.85 -29.13 -8.06
N ILE A 163 3.98 -30.17 -8.10
CA ILE A 163 2.81 -30.24 -7.23
C ILE A 163 3.20 -30.37 -5.74
N ASP A 164 4.39 -30.86 -5.44
CA ASP A 164 4.93 -31.02 -4.09
C ASP A 164 5.70 -29.77 -3.64
N ASN A 165 5.60 -28.69 -4.40
CA ASN A 165 6.28 -27.41 -4.14
C ASN A 165 7.82 -27.50 -4.20
N THR A 166 8.35 -28.44 -5.00
CA THR A 166 9.76 -28.55 -5.29
C THR A 166 10.13 -27.67 -6.47
N LEU A 167 11.13 -26.80 -6.32
CA LEU A 167 11.63 -25.96 -7.40
C LEU A 167 12.15 -26.80 -8.57
N LEU A 168 11.56 -26.65 -9.74
CA LEU A 168 11.97 -27.31 -10.97
C LEU A 168 12.97 -26.47 -11.75
N CYS A 169 12.62 -25.23 -12.02
CA CYS A 169 13.41 -24.32 -12.85
C CYS A 169 13.18 -22.87 -12.43
N GLU A 170 14.23 -22.08 -12.52
CA GLU A 170 14.17 -20.63 -12.46
C GLU A 170 14.38 -20.04 -13.85
N TYR A 171 13.62 -19.03 -14.18
CA TYR A 171 13.70 -18.31 -15.45
C TYR A 171 14.10 -16.87 -15.22
N ALA A 172 14.80 -16.30 -16.20
CA ALA A 172 15.14 -14.89 -16.23
C ALA A 172 15.06 -14.37 -17.67
N ASP A 173 14.16 -13.44 -17.92
CA ASP A 173 14.08 -12.70 -19.16
C ASP A 173 14.77 -11.36 -19.02
N VAL A 174 15.76 -11.10 -19.83
CA VAL A 174 16.49 -9.83 -19.87
C VAL A 174 15.97 -9.01 -21.05
N TYR A 175 15.35 -7.88 -20.74
CA TYR A 175 14.84 -6.92 -21.72
C TYR A 175 15.88 -5.84 -21.97
N ASP A 176 16.22 -5.62 -23.23
CA ASP A 176 16.90 -4.40 -23.68
C ASP A 176 15.94 -3.52 -24.52
N ASP A 177 16.46 -2.55 -25.25
CA ASP A 177 15.69 -1.65 -26.12
C ASP A 177 15.04 -2.31 -27.34
N THR A 178 15.47 -3.53 -27.70
CA THR A 178 15.07 -4.22 -28.91
C THR A 178 14.62 -5.65 -28.67
N PHE A 179 15.27 -6.36 -27.74
CA PHE A 179 15.13 -7.80 -27.60
C PHE A 179 14.82 -8.24 -26.18
N ILE A 180 14.24 -9.44 -26.09
CA ILE A 180 14.16 -10.24 -24.88
C ILE A 180 15.14 -11.39 -25.02
N TYR A 181 15.98 -11.59 -24.01
CA TYR A 181 16.91 -12.72 -23.92
C TYR A 181 16.41 -13.66 -22.84
N HIS A 182 16.16 -14.92 -23.21
CA HIS A 182 15.58 -15.93 -22.33
C HIS A 182 16.65 -16.80 -21.71
N PHE A 183 16.68 -16.85 -20.41
CA PHE A 183 17.58 -17.69 -19.61
C PHE A 183 16.80 -18.63 -18.72
N LYS A 184 17.36 -19.81 -18.48
CA LYS A 184 16.84 -20.75 -17.48
C LYS A 184 17.97 -21.27 -16.59
N ARG A 185 17.59 -21.68 -15.38
CA ARG A 185 18.45 -22.36 -14.41
C ARG A 185 17.69 -23.53 -13.81
N GLU A 186 18.04 -24.75 -14.15
CA GLU A 186 17.44 -25.96 -13.60
C GLU A 186 17.90 -26.16 -12.15
N ASN A 187 17.08 -26.80 -11.33
CA ASN A 187 17.42 -27.06 -9.93
C ASN A 187 18.74 -27.86 -9.84
N GLY A 188 19.65 -27.40 -8.97
CA GLY A 188 20.98 -27.97 -8.83
C GLY A 188 22.04 -27.48 -9.83
N VAL A 189 21.66 -26.67 -10.83
CA VAL A 189 22.59 -26.00 -11.74
C VAL A 189 23.03 -24.67 -11.14
N LYS A 190 24.34 -24.37 -11.22
CA LYS A 190 24.91 -23.18 -10.59
C LYS A 190 24.50 -21.88 -11.29
N ASN A 191 24.60 -21.83 -12.60
CA ASN A 191 24.42 -20.60 -13.36
C ASN A 191 23.22 -20.70 -14.32
N TYR A 192 22.62 -19.56 -14.60
CA TYR A 192 21.68 -19.43 -15.71
C TYR A 192 22.35 -19.82 -17.03
N THR A 193 21.56 -20.35 -17.95
CA THR A 193 21.99 -20.67 -19.33
C THR A 193 20.94 -20.16 -20.32
N PRO A 194 21.33 -19.67 -21.51
CA PRO A 194 20.39 -19.32 -22.55
C PRO A 194 19.43 -20.47 -22.86
N MET A 195 18.16 -20.18 -23.09
CA MET A 195 17.19 -21.21 -23.47
C MET A 195 17.51 -21.76 -24.87
N PRO A 196 17.63 -23.09 -25.03
CA PRO A 196 18.07 -23.69 -26.29
C PRO A 196 17.10 -23.46 -27.46
N GLU A 197 15.79 -23.45 -27.18
CA GLU A 197 14.74 -23.37 -28.21
C GLU A 197 14.48 -21.93 -28.68
N ASN A 198 14.49 -20.99 -27.77
CA ASN A 198 14.29 -19.57 -28.05
C ASN A 198 15.19 -18.72 -27.14
N PRO A 199 16.48 -18.52 -27.51
CA PRO A 199 17.40 -17.75 -26.66
C PRO A 199 17.17 -16.24 -26.74
N LYS A 200 16.48 -15.76 -27.79
CA LYS A 200 16.31 -14.33 -28.06
C LYS A 200 15.14 -14.08 -29.00
N GLU A 201 14.29 -13.11 -28.66
CA GLU A 201 13.22 -12.63 -29.54
C GLU A 201 13.11 -11.09 -29.52
N ALA A 202 12.56 -10.50 -30.59
CA ALA A 202 12.33 -9.06 -30.66
C ALA A 202 10.95 -8.72 -30.05
N HIS A 203 10.91 -7.77 -29.12
CA HIS A 203 9.66 -7.33 -28.49
C HIS A 203 8.92 -6.21 -29.23
N LEU A 204 9.55 -5.56 -30.21
CA LEU A 204 8.98 -4.54 -31.11
C LEU A 204 8.42 -3.29 -30.40
N MET A 205 8.95 -2.92 -29.23
CA MET A 205 8.47 -1.77 -28.43
C MET A 205 9.31 -0.50 -28.59
N GLY A 206 10.46 -0.56 -29.27
CA GLY A 206 11.36 0.58 -29.50
C GLY A 206 12.16 1.04 -28.29
N ASP A 207 11.75 0.69 -27.09
CA ASP A 207 12.44 0.95 -25.81
C ASP A 207 12.20 -0.22 -24.86
N ILE A 208 12.91 -0.29 -23.73
CA ILE A 208 12.73 -1.33 -22.71
C ILE A 208 11.27 -1.31 -22.19
N PRO A 209 10.51 -2.40 -22.40
CA PRO A 209 9.07 -2.42 -22.18
C PRO A 209 8.67 -2.50 -20.70
N VAL A 210 9.59 -2.21 -19.80
CA VAL A 210 9.36 -2.12 -18.36
C VAL A 210 9.32 -0.65 -17.94
N ILE A 211 8.18 -0.25 -17.38
CA ILE A 211 7.98 1.09 -16.84
C ILE A 211 8.14 1.00 -15.32
N VAL A 212 9.04 1.81 -14.78
CA VAL A 212 9.39 1.84 -13.35
C VAL A 212 8.71 3.02 -12.68
N PHE A 213 7.89 2.75 -11.67
CA PHE A 213 7.19 3.75 -10.87
C PHE A 213 7.81 3.82 -9.48
N TRP A 214 8.45 4.92 -9.17
CA TRP A 214 8.97 5.20 -7.83
C TRP A 214 7.91 5.84 -6.96
N ASN A 215 7.88 5.45 -5.68
CA ASN A 215 6.99 6.07 -4.70
C ASN A 215 7.47 7.46 -4.29
N ASN A 216 8.77 7.58 -4.10
CA ASN A 216 9.50 8.80 -3.72
C ASN A 216 10.97 8.68 -4.14
N GLU A 217 11.75 9.74 -3.92
CA GLU A 217 13.19 9.76 -4.26
C GLU A 217 14.01 8.79 -3.40
N GLU A 218 13.58 8.51 -2.16
CA GLU A 218 14.22 7.59 -1.23
C GLU A 218 13.96 6.12 -1.57
N GLN A 219 13.05 5.84 -2.49
CA GLN A 219 12.67 4.48 -2.92
C GLN A 219 12.08 3.64 -1.77
N GLN A 220 11.29 4.29 -0.90
CA GLN A 220 10.68 3.69 0.28
C GLN A 220 9.16 3.67 0.17
N GLY A 221 8.55 2.67 0.82
CA GLY A 221 7.09 2.62 1.01
C GLY A 221 6.63 3.68 2.02
N ASP A 222 5.33 4.05 1.97
CA ASP A 222 4.79 5.14 2.81
C ASP A 222 4.86 4.84 4.31
N TYR A 223 4.80 3.60 4.72
CA TYR A 223 4.89 3.18 6.12
C TYR A 223 6.23 2.56 6.49
N GLU A 224 7.08 2.26 5.52
CA GLU A 224 8.34 1.54 5.74
C GLU A 224 9.23 2.18 6.82
N PRO A 225 9.41 3.51 6.88
CA PRO A 225 10.20 4.17 7.92
C PRO A 225 9.58 4.06 9.33
N HIS A 226 8.30 3.71 9.43
CA HIS A 226 7.52 3.78 10.68
C HIS A 226 7.15 2.41 11.25
N THR A 227 7.62 1.30 10.65
CA THR A 227 7.32 -0.08 11.08
C THR A 227 7.69 -0.32 12.54
N SER A 228 8.78 0.27 13.03
CA SER A 228 9.20 0.15 14.43
C SER A 228 8.20 0.76 15.43
N LEU A 229 7.48 1.82 15.04
CA LEU A 229 6.41 2.41 15.87
C LEU A 229 5.18 1.51 15.91
N VAL A 230 4.86 0.88 14.77
CA VAL A 230 3.77 -0.11 14.68
C VAL A 230 4.07 -1.31 15.58
N ASP A 231 5.29 -1.83 15.54
CA ASP A 231 5.71 -2.94 16.40
C ASP A 231 5.67 -2.57 17.88
N ALA A 232 6.08 -1.35 18.24
CA ALA A 232 6.00 -0.85 19.61
C ALA A 232 4.55 -0.74 20.08
N TYR A 233 3.63 -0.28 19.23
CA TYR A 233 2.20 -0.19 19.53
C TYR A 233 1.59 -1.58 19.70
N ASP A 234 1.83 -2.50 18.76
CA ASP A 234 1.35 -3.89 18.80
C ASP A 234 1.82 -4.59 20.07
N LYS A 235 3.09 -4.38 20.45
CA LYS A 235 3.66 -4.91 21.68
C LYS A 235 2.96 -4.33 22.91
N ALA A 236 2.79 -3.01 22.99
CA ALA A 236 2.14 -2.36 24.14
C ALA A 236 0.69 -2.83 24.31
N GLN A 237 -0.08 -2.95 23.23
CA GLN A 237 -1.44 -3.47 23.25
C GLN A 237 -1.50 -4.94 23.69
N SER A 238 -0.61 -5.74 23.16
CA SER A 238 -0.54 -7.16 23.49
C SER A 238 -0.12 -7.40 24.94
N ASP A 239 0.81 -6.58 25.46
CA ASP A 239 1.21 -6.64 26.87
C ASP A 239 0.09 -6.18 27.80
N THR A 240 -0.67 -5.15 27.40
CA THR A 240 -1.90 -4.76 28.13
C THR A 240 -2.92 -5.90 28.13
N GLY A 241 -3.11 -6.59 26.98
CA GLY A 241 -3.97 -7.77 26.92
C GLY A 241 -3.52 -8.90 27.84
N ASN A 242 -2.22 -9.16 27.92
CA ASN A 242 -1.67 -10.14 28.85
C ASN A 242 -1.89 -9.73 30.31
N ASP A 243 -1.64 -8.46 30.64
CA ASP A 243 -1.88 -7.96 32.00
C ASP A 243 -3.37 -8.08 32.38
N MET A 244 -4.29 -7.77 31.47
CA MET A 244 -5.74 -7.94 31.72
C MET A 244 -6.12 -9.42 31.96
N GLU A 245 -5.52 -10.35 31.23
CA GLU A 245 -5.72 -11.78 31.41
C GLU A 245 -5.17 -12.24 32.78
N TYR A 246 -3.99 -11.74 33.18
CA TYR A 246 -3.44 -11.99 34.55
C TYR A 246 -4.29 -11.41 35.68
N PHE A 247 -5.03 -10.31 35.48
CA PHE A 247 -5.90 -9.76 36.48
C PHE A 247 -7.08 -10.68 36.81
N THR A 248 -7.50 -11.52 35.88
CA THR A 248 -8.54 -12.55 36.15
C THR A 248 -8.00 -13.69 36.99
N ASP A 249 -6.68 -13.90 37.04
CA ASP A 249 -5.97 -14.92 37.82
C ASP A 249 -5.22 -14.32 39.01
N ALA A 250 -5.88 -13.42 39.76
CA ALA A 250 -5.31 -12.84 40.97
C ALA A 250 -4.89 -13.92 41.97
N TYR A 251 -3.66 -13.85 42.46
CA TYR A 251 -3.18 -14.79 43.48
C TYR A 251 -3.74 -14.42 44.83
N LEU A 252 -4.47 -15.38 45.45
CA LEU A 252 -4.85 -15.25 46.85
C LEU A 252 -3.63 -15.56 47.72
N TRP A 253 -3.18 -14.59 48.52
CA TRP A 253 -2.20 -14.84 49.55
C TRP A 253 -2.89 -14.95 50.92
N ILE A 254 -2.46 -15.89 51.72
CA ILE A 254 -3.02 -16.18 53.03
C ILE A 254 -1.85 -16.28 54.01
N LYS A 255 -1.96 -15.60 55.12
CA LYS A 255 -1.03 -15.67 56.26
C LYS A 255 -1.81 -16.11 57.51
N GLY A 256 -1.27 -17.04 58.32
CA GLY A 256 -1.91 -17.49 59.55
C GLY A 256 -3.07 -18.47 59.30
N ALA A 257 -2.96 -19.31 58.32
CA ALA A 257 -3.88 -20.42 58.04
C ALA A 257 -3.09 -21.74 58.05
N SER A 258 -2.53 -22.06 59.22
CA SER A 258 -1.58 -23.19 59.36
C SER A 258 -2.16 -24.52 58.90
N GLU A 259 -3.41 -24.81 59.21
CA GLU A 259 -4.06 -26.05 58.81
C GLU A 259 -4.30 -26.18 57.30
N ILE A 260 -4.58 -25.07 56.62
CA ILE A 260 -4.80 -25.04 55.17
C ILE A 260 -3.47 -25.20 54.41
N VAL A 261 -2.41 -24.56 54.94
CA VAL A 261 -1.07 -24.60 54.30
C VAL A 261 -0.42 -25.96 54.47
N GLU A 262 -0.54 -26.58 55.65
CA GLU A 262 0.01 -27.90 55.95
C GLU A 262 -0.65 -29.00 55.09
N ALA A 263 -1.94 -28.91 54.89
CA ALA A 263 -2.68 -29.84 54.05
C ALA A 263 -2.43 -29.63 52.52
N ALA A 264 -2.13 -28.40 52.07
CA ALA A 264 -1.77 -28.14 50.70
C ALA A 264 -0.34 -28.58 50.36
N LEU A 265 0.56 -28.64 51.36
CA LEU A 265 1.97 -29.05 51.18
C LEU A 265 2.21 -30.55 51.33
N THR A 266 1.37 -31.27 52.10
CA THR A 266 1.57 -32.68 52.40
C THR A 266 1.06 -33.65 51.35
N GLY A 267 0.34 -33.18 50.30
CA GLY A 267 0.09 -33.92 49.05
C GLY A 267 -0.47 -35.34 49.21
N GLU A 268 -1.01 -35.73 50.37
CA GLU A 268 -1.63 -37.02 50.54
C GLU A 268 -3.05 -37.05 50.03
N ASP A 269 -3.27 -38.01 49.15
CA ASP A 269 -4.50 -38.19 48.40
C ASP A 269 -5.79 -38.15 49.21
N GLY A 270 -6.55 -37.11 49.10
CA GLY A 270 -7.98 -37.24 48.87
C GLY A 270 -8.91 -37.02 50.04
N GLU A 271 -8.56 -37.13 51.34
CA GLU A 271 -9.52 -37.05 52.43
C GLU A 271 -9.11 -36.23 53.68
N GLY A 272 -8.01 -35.52 53.66
CA GLY A 272 -7.58 -34.67 54.76
C GLY A 272 -8.44 -33.40 54.93
N ASP A 273 -8.54 -32.89 56.15
CA ASP A 273 -9.34 -31.67 56.47
C ASP A 273 -8.94 -30.44 55.66
N GLY A 274 -7.70 -30.34 55.22
CA GLY A 274 -7.23 -29.25 54.40
C GLY A 274 -7.70 -29.33 52.94
N ALA A 275 -7.80 -30.54 52.38
CA ALA A 275 -8.37 -30.72 51.02
C ALA A 275 -9.89 -30.42 51.05
N ARG A 276 -10.56 -30.67 52.17
CA ARG A 276 -11.93 -30.24 52.43
C ARG A 276 -12.02 -28.72 52.54
N ALA A 277 -11.15 -28.07 53.31
CA ALA A 277 -11.11 -26.62 53.46
C ALA A 277 -10.89 -25.89 52.14
N VAL A 278 -10.01 -26.39 51.26
CA VAL A 278 -9.80 -25.85 49.90
C VAL A 278 -11.02 -26.08 49.00
N ARG A 279 -11.69 -27.23 49.11
CA ARG A 279 -12.92 -27.51 48.36
C ARG A 279 -14.08 -26.63 48.85
N ASP A 280 -14.21 -26.45 50.18
CA ASP A 280 -15.23 -25.61 50.80
C ASP A 280 -15.00 -24.12 50.52
N PHE A 281 -13.74 -23.67 50.47
CA PHE A 281 -13.41 -22.34 49.99
C PHE A 281 -13.85 -22.11 48.53
N ARG A 282 -13.54 -23.06 47.65
CA ARG A 282 -13.95 -22.96 46.23
C ARG A 282 -15.47 -22.99 46.05
N LYS A 283 -16.16 -23.81 46.88
CA LYS A 283 -17.60 -24.04 46.75
C LYS A 283 -18.41 -22.95 47.47
N ASN A 284 -17.99 -22.56 48.67
CA ASN A 284 -18.76 -21.70 49.57
C ASN A 284 -18.23 -20.25 49.63
N LYS A 285 -17.06 -20.00 49.00
CA LYS A 285 -16.34 -18.71 49.01
C LYS A 285 -16.08 -18.20 50.47
N LEU A 286 -15.93 -19.13 51.41
CA LEU A 286 -15.65 -18.86 52.84
C LEU A 286 -14.20 -19.20 53.13
N LEU A 287 -13.47 -18.25 53.72
CA LEU A 287 -12.10 -18.40 54.16
C LEU A 287 -12.07 -18.28 55.69
N MET A 288 -11.65 -19.34 56.39
CA MET A 288 -11.40 -19.33 57.82
C MET A 288 -9.94 -18.98 58.09
N LEU A 289 -9.67 -17.99 58.90
CA LEU A 289 -8.34 -17.54 59.28
C LEU A 289 -8.19 -17.61 60.82
N ASP A 290 -6.94 -17.85 61.29
CA ASP A 290 -6.59 -17.76 62.72
C ASP A 290 -6.75 -16.34 63.24
N GLU A 291 -6.74 -16.14 64.60
CA GLU A 291 -6.94 -14.82 65.21
C GLU A 291 -6.07 -13.68 64.69
N ASN A 292 -4.87 -14.00 64.15
CA ASN A 292 -3.96 -13.07 63.50
C ASN A 292 -3.84 -13.29 61.98
N GLY A 293 -4.76 -14.07 61.40
CA GLY A 293 -4.78 -14.42 60.01
C GLY A 293 -5.07 -13.22 59.11
N GLN A 294 -4.41 -13.14 57.99
CA GLN A 294 -4.64 -12.14 56.96
C GLN A 294 -4.74 -12.84 55.58
N ALA A 295 -5.68 -12.40 54.79
CA ALA A 295 -5.79 -12.82 53.42
C ALA A 295 -6.00 -11.59 52.51
N GLY A 296 -5.48 -11.67 51.32
CA GLY A 296 -5.65 -10.61 50.37
C GLY A 296 -5.33 -11.10 48.95
N TRP A 297 -5.76 -10.35 47.98
CA TRP A 297 -5.40 -10.61 46.61
C TRP A 297 -4.10 -9.90 46.28
N LEU A 298 -3.12 -10.65 45.74
CA LEU A 298 -1.93 -10.06 45.17
C LEU A 298 -2.27 -9.60 43.77
N VAL A 299 -2.58 -8.33 43.67
CA VAL A 299 -2.90 -7.69 42.38
C VAL A 299 -1.71 -6.84 41.93
N LYS A 300 -1.26 -7.02 40.70
CA LYS A 300 -0.26 -6.13 40.10
C LYS A 300 -0.90 -4.75 39.91
N ASN A 301 -0.41 -3.73 40.62
CA ASN A 301 -0.83 -2.35 40.33
C ASN A 301 -0.24 -1.91 38.98
N VAL A 302 -1.05 -1.95 37.92
CA VAL A 302 -0.67 -1.42 36.60
C VAL A 302 -0.97 0.08 36.60
N ASN A 303 0.01 0.87 36.15
CA ASN A 303 -0.22 2.29 35.95
C ASN A 303 -0.93 2.48 34.58
N ASP A 304 -2.24 2.22 34.56
CA ASP A 304 -3.07 2.29 33.35
C ASP A 304 -2.93 3.62 32.62
N THR A 305 -2.85 4.73 33.38
CA THR A 305 -2.70 6.07 32.79
C THR A 305 -1.40 6.23 32.01
N ALA A 306 -0.28 5.73 32.53
CA ALA A 306 1.01 5.82 31.84
C ALA A 306 1.03 4.96 30.58
N THR A 307 0.43 3.76 30.68
CA THR A 307 0.33 2.82 29.54
C THR A 307 -0.57 3.37 28.45
N GLU A 308 -1.74 3.92 28.81
CA GLU A 308 -2.65 4.55 27.85
C GLU A 308 -2.02 5.80 27.20
N ASN A 309 -1.34 6.66 27.98
CA ASN A 309 -0.62 7.81 27.43
C ASN A 309 0.47 7.39 26.44
N TYR A 310 1.19 6.30 26.72
CA TYR A 310 2.22 5.78 25.82
C TYR A 310 1.61 5.27 24.50
N LYS A 311 0.53 4.47 24.58
CA LYS A 311 -0.17 3.96 23.39
C LYS A 311 -0.77 5.10 22.56
N ASN A 312 -1.40 6.07 23.21
CA ASN A 312 -1.97 7.25 22.54
C ASN A 312 -0.88 8.10 21.84
N ARG A 313 0.31 8.19 22.44
CA ARG A 313 1.44 8.87 21.80
C ARG A 313 1.91 8.12 20.56
N LEU A 314 2.15 6.81 20.66
CA LEU A 314 2.52 5.97 19.50
C LEU A 314 1.48 6.07 18.38
N TYR A 315 0.19 6.00 18.72
CA TYR A 315 -0.89 6.17 17.75
C TYR A 315 -0.79 7.50 17.01
N LYS A 316 -0.62 8.61 17.73
CA LYS A 316 -0.48 9.93 17.12
C LYS A 316 0.79 10.06 16.28
N ASP A 317 1.92 9.55 16.78
CA ASP A 317 3.20 9.61 16.09
C ASP A 317 3.17 8.79 14.79
N ILE A 318 2.52 7.62 14.77
CA ILE A 318 2.36 6.80 13.54
C ILE A 318 1.67 7.60 12.44
N PHE A 319 0.53 8.22 12.73
CA PHE A 319 -0.23 8.98 11.71
C PHE A 319 0.45 10.28 11.33
N PHE A 320 1.01 11.00 12.31
CA PHE A 320 1.70 12.26 12.06
C PHE A 320 2.93 12.08 11.17
N LEU A 321 3.78 11.09 11.48
CA LEU A 321 5.01 10.83 10.71
C LEU A 321 4.72 10.21 9.35
N ALA A 322 3.66 9.42 9.23
CA ALA A 322 3.21 8.90 7.93
C ALA A 322 2.44 9.94 7.09
N GLN A 323 2.27 11.17 7.59
CA GLN A 323 1.57 12.28 6.90
C GLN A 323 0.14 11.96 6.46
N VAL A 324 -0.53 11.00 7.11
CA VAL A 324 -1.92 10.64 6.82
C VAL A 324 -2.84 10.99 7.99
N PRO A 325 -4.06 11.48 7.75
CA PRO A 325 -4.98 11.81 8.82
C PRO A 325 -5.53 10.56 9.49
N ALA A 326 -5.65 10.59 10.82
CA ALA A 326 -6.40 9.61 11.58
C ALA A 326 -7.89 10.00 11.56
N LEU A 327 -8.68 9.45 10.63
CA LEU A 327 -10.10 9.82 10.46
C LEU A 327 -10.99 9.46 11.65
N SER A 328 -10.54 8.57 12.54
CA SER A 328 -11.21 8.22 13.80
C SER A 328 -11.01 9.26 14.91
N ASP A 329 -10.19 10.28 14.70
CA ASP A 329 -9.93 11.32 15.69
C ASP A 329 -11.18 12.20 15.86
N GLU A 330 -11.49 12.57 17.11
CA GLU A 330 -12.57 13.52 17.46
C GLU A 330 -12.45 14.84 16.69
N SER A 331 -11.25 15.15 16.22
CA SER A 331 -10.98 16.33 15.41
C SER A 331 -11.72 16.33 14.06
N PHE A 332 -12.19 15.17 13.57
CA PHE A 332 -13.04 15.03 12.37
C PHE A 332 -14.54 14.93 12.73
N ALA A 333 -14.89 14.81 14.02
CA ALA A 333 -16.26 14.82 14.49
C ALA A 333 -16.79 16.28 14.53
N GLY A 334 -17.93 16.55 13.90
CA GLY A 334 -18.59 17.83 13.91
C GLY A 334 -18.68 18.53 12.54
N ASN A 335 -19.37 19.66 12.48
CA ASN A 335 -19.53 20.48 11.28
C ASN A 335 -18.23 21.26 10.97
N LEU A 336 -17.26 20.62 10.35
CA LEU A 336 -16.06 21.28 9.88
C LEU A 336 -16.34 21.99 8.55
N SER A 337 -15.82 23.20 8.39
CA SER A 337 -15.82 23.86 7.07
C SER A 337 -14.91 23.11 6.10
N GLY A 338 -15.20 23.16 4.79
CA GLY A 338 -14.38 22.53 3.78
C GLY A 338 -12.89 22.99 3.85
N ILE A 339 -12.66 24.25 4.22
CA ILE A 339 -11.31 24.80 4.45
C ILE A 339 -10.61 24.09 5.63
N ALA A 340 -11.31 23.86 6.74
CA ALA A 340 -10.72 23.18 7.90
C ALA A 340 -10.35 21.71 7.58
N ILE A 341 -11.14 21.04 6.75
CA ILE A 341 -10.84 19.69 6.27
C ILE A 341 -9.60 19.71 5.37
N LYS A 342 -9.49 20.68 4.44
CA LYS A 342 -8.31 20.85 3.57
C LYS A 342 -7.03 21.05 4.37
N TYR A 343 -7.05 21.85 5.46
CA TYR A 343 -5.89 21.99 6.34
C TYR A 343 -5.49 20.69 7.05
N LYS A 344 -6.44 19.83 7.38
CA LYS A 344 -6.13 18.52 8.00
C LYS A 344 -5.56 17.51 7.00
N LEU A 345 -5.81 17.71 5.72
CA LEU A 345 -5.32 16.85 4.64
C LEU A 345 -3.99 17.34 4.04
N ILE A 346 -3.41 18.45 4.54
CA ILE A 346 -2.18 19.02 3.97
C ILE A 346 -1.03 18.01 3.93
N GLY A 347 -0.90 17.17 4.95
CA GLY A 347 0.15 16.13 4.98
C GLY A 347 -0.01 15.10 3.85
N VAL A 348 -1.22 14.60 3.63
CA VAL A 348 -1.47 13.63 2.56
C VAL A 348 -1.39 14.29 1.17
N GLU A 349 -1.67 15.59 1.05
CA GLU A 349 -1.46 16.33 -0.19
C GLU A 349 0.04 16.48 -0.51
N GLU A 350 0.88 16.82 0.47
CA GLU A 350 2.33 16.86 0.29
C GLU A 350 2.88 15.48 -0.12
N LEU A 351 2.40 14.40 0.52
CA LEU A 351 2.75 13.03 0.14
C LEU A 351 2.32 12.73 -1.31
N ALA A 352 1.11 13.15 -1.70
CA ALA A 352 0.59 12.95 -3.06
C ALA A 352 1.38 13.74 -4.10
N LEU A 353 1.83 14.97 -3.80
CA LEU A 353 2.69 15.76 -4.68
C LEU A 353 4.06 15.11 -4.90
N MET A 354 4.68 14.56 -3.86
CA MET A 354 5.93 13.80 -4.01
C MET A 354 5.76 12.58 -4.91
N LYS A 355 4.67 11.83 -4.73
CA LYS A 355 4.32 10.69 -5.59
C LYS A 355 4.09 11.13 -7.04
N GLU A 356 3.34 12.22 -7.26
CA GLU A 356 3.06 12.76 -8.58
C GLU A 356 4.33 13.08 -9.35
N ASN A 357 5.30 13.73 -8.72
CA ASN A 357 6.58 14.07 -9.36
C ASN A 357 7.31 12.82 -9.87
N CYS A 358 7.34 11.74 -9.08
CA CYS A 358 7.96 10.48 -9.48
C CYS A 358 7.14 9.76 -10.58
N PHE A 359 5.82 9.74 -10.43
CA PHE A 359 4.91 9.06 -11.37
C PHE A 359 4.85 9.75 -12.73
N ARG A 360 4.94 11.07 -12.77
CA ARG A 360 4.87 11.86 -14.01
C ARG A 360 5.92 11.42 -15.03
N SER A 361 7.15 11.17 -14.59
CA SER A 361 8.23 10.69 -15.47
C SER A 361 7.96 9.29 -16.02
N ALA A 362 7.45 8.38 -15.17
CA ALA A 362 7.08 7.02 -15.57
C ALA A 362 5.91 7.03 -16.56
N GLN A 363 4.88 7.86 -16.31
CA GLN A 363 3.74 8.05 -17.21
C GLN A 363 4.18 8.65 -18.56
N THR A 364 5.12 9.58 -18.57
CA THR A 364 5.70 10.12 -19.83
C THR A 364 6.35 9.01 -20.65
N LYS A 365 7.12 8.12 -20.04
CA LYS A 365 7.69 6.95 -20.73
C LYS A 365 6.59 6.03 -21.27
N LEU A 366 5.58 5.73 -20.46
CA LEU A 366 4.43 4.91 -20.85
C LEU A 366 3.73 5.49 -22.08
N ILE A 367 3.37 6.79 -22.03
CA ILE A 367 2.71 7.49 -23.13
C ILE A 367 3.57 7.45 -24.40
N ARG A 368 4.87 7.71 -24.30
CA ARG A 368 5.79 7.66 -25.46
C ARG A 368 5.75 6.30 -26.14
N MET A 369 5.88 5.23 -25.39
CA MET A 369 5.83 3.87 -25.95
C MET A 369 4.48 3.51 -26.56
N LEU A 370 3.37 3.94 -25.93
CA LEU A 370 2.02 3.75 -26.47
C LEU A 370 1.81 4.52 -27.76
N THR A 371 2.33 5.75 -27.84
CA THR A 371 2.26 6.58 -29.04
C THR A 371 3.06 5.98 -30.19
N GLU A 372 4.28 5.47 -29.94
CA GLU A 372 5.10 4.79 -30.94
C GLU A 372 4.39 3.55 -31.51
N TYR A 373 3.76 2.76 -30.63
CA TYR A 373 2.92 1.64 -31.07
C TYR A 373 1.74 2.10 -31.94
N LEU A 374 1.01 3.14 -31.53
CA LEU A 374 -0.11 3.69 -32.30
C LEU A 374 0.35 4.28 -33.64
N ASN A 375 1.43 5.03 -33.66
CA ASN A 375 2.02 5.59 -34.86
C ASN A 375 2.38 4.50 -35.89
N THR A 376 3.00 3.42 -35.42
CA THR A 376 3.34 2.27 -36.26
C THR A 376 2.09 1.56 -36.77
N LYS A 377 1.09 1.32 -35.90
CA LYS A 377 -0.12 0.57 -36.27
C LYS A 377 -1.05 1.34 -37.17
N MET A 378 -1.17 2.66 -36.99
CA MET A 378 -2.11 3.52 -37.71
C MET A 378 -1.43 4.33 -38.82
N ASN A 379 -0.13 4.17 -39.00
CA ASN A 379 0.69 4.95 -39.97
C ASN A 379 0.52 6.47 -39.78
N LYS A 380 0.66 6.93 -38.52
CA LYS A 380 0.58 8.32 -38.08
C LYS A 380 1.93 8.79 -37.54
N ASP A 381 2.01 10.07 -37.23
CA ASP A 381 3.22 10.71 -36.66
C ASP A 381 2.78 11.66 -35.52
N TRP A 382 2.06 11.09 -34.53
CA TRP A 382 1.62 11.84 -33.35
C TRP A 382 2.80 12.07 -32.41
N ASN A 383 2.84 13.26 -31.82
CA ASN A 383 3.87 13.63 -30.85
C ASN A 383 3.46 13.21 -29.44
N PRO A 384 4.19 12.30 -28.78
CA PRO A 384 3.87 11.90 -27.40
C PRO A 384 3.97 13.05 -26.38
N ASP A 385 4.79 14.06 -26.64
CA ASP A 385 4.98 15.21 -25.76
C ASP A 385 3.80 16.19 -25.77
N SER A 386 2.83 16.01 -26.70
CA SER A 386 1.59 16.81 -26.74
C SER A 386 0.54 16.32 -25.74
N VAL A 387 0.75 15.19 -25.07
CA VAL A 387 -0.18 14.63 -24.10
C VAL A 387 0.00 15.28 -22.75
N GLU A 388 -1.00 16.06 -22.32
CA GLU A 388 -1.04 16.63 -20.98
C GLU A 388 -1.54 15.60 -19.96
N GLN A 389 -0.79 15.42 -18.87
CA GLN A 389 -1.18 14.55 -17.74
C GLN A 389 -1.86 15.39 -16.66
N LYS A 390 -3.13 15.10 -16.37
CA LYS A 390 -3.92 15.80 -15.35
C LYS A 390 -4.14 14.87 -14.15
N TYR A 391 -3.58 15.24 -13.00
CA TYR A 391 -3.74 14.55 -11.73
C TYR A 391 -4.83 15.21 -10.91
N GLU A 392 -5.90 14.47 -10.61
CA GLU A 392 -6.97 14.93 -9.74
C GLU A 392 -6.95 14.17 -8.43
N ARG A 393 -7.08 14.88 -7.31
CA ARG A 393 -7.16 14.27 -5.99
C ARG A 393 -8.54 13.68 -5.73
N ASN A 394 -8.56 12.48 -5.16
CA ASN A 394 -9.81 11.89 -4.71
C ASN A 394 -10.20 12.48 -3.35
N PHE A 395 -10.79 13.64 -3.39
CA PHE A 395 -11.24 14.41 -2.25
C PHE A 395 -12.78 14.50 -2.24
N ILE A 396 -13.39 14.40 -1.06
CA ILE A 396 -14.83 14.62 -0.90
C ILE A 396 -15.02 16.13 -0.77
N ASP A 397 -15.35 16.78 -1.85
CA ASP A 397 -15.73 18.18 -1.83
C ASP A 397 -17.11 18.35 -1.19
N ASN A 398 -17.29 19.47 -0.48
CA ASN A 398 -18.61 19.85 -0.01
C ASN A 398 -19.33 20.60 -1.13
N ASP A 399 -20.27 19.97 -1.79
CA ASP A 399 -21.05 20.55 -2.90
C ASP A 399 -21.65 21.89 -2.52
N ALA A 400 -22.08 22.09 -1.27
CA ALA A 400 -22.63 23.35 -0.79
C ALA A 400 -21.59 24.49 -0.81
N ASP A 401 -20.33 24.19 -0.43
CA ASP A 401 -19.25 25.18 -0.48
C ASP A 401 -18.89 25.52 -1.94
N ILE A 402 -18.86 24.51 -2.83
CA ILE A 402 -18.57 24.70 -4.25
C ILE A 402 -19.65 25.58 -4.89
N ILE A 403 -20.95 25.29 -4.65
CA ILE A 403 -22.06 26.08 -5.15
C ILE A 403 -22.01 27.52 -4.61
N SER A 404 -21.65 27.68 -3.32
CA SER A 404 -21.50 29.01 -2.70
C SER A 404 -20.37 29.80 -3.35
N ASN A 405 -19.22 29.16 -3.60
CA ASN A 405 -18.07 29.78 -4.26
C ASN A 405 -18.38 30.14 -5.71
N ALA A 406 -19.04 29.25 -6.45
CA ALA A 406 -19.48 29.54 -7.83
C ALA A 406 -20.44 30.74 -7.91
N ARG A 407 -21.32 30.93 -6.91
CA ARG A 407 -22.18 32.11 -6.82
C ARG A 407 -21.38 33.39 -6.51
N GLN A 408 -20.32 33.30 -5.69
CA GLN A 408 -19.52 34.49 -5.33
C GLN A 408 -18.71 35.04 -6.51
N VAL A 409 -18.40 34.23 -7.51
CA VAL A 409 -17.69 34.65 -8.73
C VAL A 409 -18.62 35.04 -9.88
N GLU A 410 -19.95 35.04 -9.65
CA GLU A 410 -20.95 35.51 -10.64
C GLU A 410 -20.68 36.95 -11.05
N GLY A 411 -20.56 37.17 -12.36
CA GLY A 411 -20.21 38.45 -12.92
C GLY A 411 -18.74 38.85 -12.89
N ILE A 412 -17.87 38.00 -12.30
CA ILE A 412 -16.39 38.16 -12.29
C ILE A 412 -15.74 37.32 -13.37
N VAL A 413 -16.25 36.12 -13.59
CA VAL A 413 -15.77 35.14 -14.60
C VAL A 413 -16.85 34.90 -15.64
N SER A 414 -16.51 34.23 -16.76
CA SER A 414 -17.48 33.82 -17.76
C SER A 414 -18.49 32.81 -17.17
N HIS A 415 -19.69 32.77 -17.72
CA HIS A 415 -20.73 31.82 -17.28
C HIS A 415 -20.29 30.36 -17.46
N GLU A 416 -19.58 30.06 -18.53
CA GLU A 416 -18.97 28.78 -18.81
C GLU A 416 -17.94 28.38 -17.71
N THR A 417 -17.07 29.31 -17.32
CA THR A 417 -16.13 29.11 -16.21
C THR A 417 -16.84 28.87 -14.89
N GLN A 418 -17.92 29.62 -14.63
CA GLN A 418 -18.73 29.48 -13.42
C GLN A 418 -19.43 28.11 -13.37
N LEU A 419 -19.99 27.63 -14.49
CA LEU A 419 -20.62 26.33 -14.60
C LEU A 419 -19.57 25.19 -14.47
N GLY A 420 -18.38 25.35 -15.05
CA GLY A 420 -17.27 24.42 -14.92
C GLY A 420 -16.71 24.29 -13.50
N MET A 421 -17.06 25.21 -12.58
CA MET A 421 -16.74 25.10 -11.15
C MET A 421 -17.74 24.21 -10.38
N LEU A 422 -18.91 23.91 -10.96
CA LEU A 422 -19.91 23.08 -10.29
C LEU A 422 -19.56 21.58 -10.37
N PRO A 423 -19.98 20.78 -9.38
CA PRO A 423 -19.77 19.33 -9.43
C PRO A 423 -20.44 18.69 -10.65
N GLY A 424 -19.82 17.66 -11.23
CA GLY A 424 -20.40 16.90 -12.33
C GLY A 424 -21.73 16.20 -12.02
N SER A 425 -22.11 16.11 -10.73
CA SER A 425 -23.44 15.68 -10.29
C SER A 425 -24.55 16.74 -10.56
N ILE A 426 -24.15 17.98 -10.84
CA ILE A 426 -25.06 19.10 -11.06
C ILE A 426 -24.99 19.58 -12.52
N VAL A 427 -23.82 19.63 -13.11
CA VAL A 427 -23.58 20.04 -14.50
C VAL A 427 -22.66 19.04 -15.14
N ASP A 428 -23.15 18.23 -16.07
CA ASP A 428 -22.38 17.20 -16.78
C ASP A 428 -21.40 17.81 -17.79
N ASP A 429 -21.85 18.83 -18.53
CA ASP A 429 -21.01 19.57 -19.49
C ASP A 429 -21.27 21.09 -19.39
N ALA A 430 -20.24 21.83 -18.96
CA ALA A 430 -20.32 23.28 -18.81
C ALA A 430 -20.44 24.03 -20.15
N GLN A 431 -20.10 23.39 -21.29
CA GLN A 431 -20.23 23.98 -22.62
C GLN A 431 -21.63 23.78 -23.20
N GLU A 432 -22.30 22.66 -22.90
CA GLU A 432 -23.67 22.39 -23.38
C GLU A 432 -24.74 23.10 -22.55
N GLU A 433 -24.51 23.27 -21.25
CA GLU A 433 -25.48 23.85 -20.31
C GLU A 433 -25.88 25.30 -20.65
N PRO A 434 -25.00 26.23 -21.06
CA PRO A 434 -25.36 27.59 -21.47
C PRO A 434 -26.30 27.63 -22.68
N VAL A 435 -26.20 26.67 -23.60
CA VAL A 435 -27.05 26.57 -24.79
C VAL A 435 -28.44 26.13 -24.38
N SER A 436 -28.58 25.17 -23.49
CA SER A 436 -29.84 24.69 -22.94
C SER A 436 -30.63 25.83 -22.24
N TYR A 437 -29.92 26.61 -21.40
CA TYR A 437 -30.53 27.74 -20.68
C TYR A 437 -30.99 28.88 -21.59
N THR A 438 -30.26 29.14 -22.68
CA THR A 438 -30.60 30.15 -23.67
C THR A 438 -31.86 29.74 -24.45
N HIS A 439 -32.01 28.46 -24.76
CA HIS A 439 -33.21 27.92 -25.41
C HIS A 439 -34.44 27.96 -24.50
N LEU A 440 -34.32 27.67 -23.21
CA LEU A 440 -35.39 27.78 -22.24
C LEU A 440 -35.89 29.24 -22.09
N ARG A 441 -34.99 30.22 -21.96
CA ARG A 441 -35.34 31.65 -21.92
C ARG A 441 -36.00 32.17 -23.20
N ALA A 442 -35.55 31.69 -24.38
CA ALA A 442 -36.16 32.03 -25.64
C ALA A 442 -37.62 31.52 -25.76
N HIS A 443 -37.91 30.35 -25.18
CA HIS A 443 -39.26 29.80 -25.11
C HIS A 443 -40.16 30.56 -24.13
N GLU A 444 -39.65 30.99 -22.97
CA GLU A 444 -40.43 31.80 -22.01
C GLU A 444 -40.77 33.20 -22.55
N THR A 445 -39.84 33.83 -23.27
CA THR A 445 -40.11 35.14 -23.90
C THR A 445 -41.08 35.06 -25.07
N SER A 446 -41.15 33.92 -25.78
CA SER A 446 -42.13 33.72 -26.85
C SER A 446 -43.53 33.34 -26.36
N ALA A 447 -43.69 32.93 -25.11
CA ALA A 447 -44.97 32.59 -24.47
C ALA A 447 -45.68 33.84 -23.83
N HIS A 448 -44.99 35.00 -23.78
CA HIS A 448 -45.49 36.25 -23.23
C HIS A 448 -45.68 37.34 -24.29
N LEU A 449 -45.59 37.01 -25.57
CA LEU A 449 -46.03 37.86 -26.71
C LEU A 449 -47.26 37.23 -27.40
#